data_fd855238c924c8ec6f6a738e9d37a4f5
#
_entry.id   fd855238c924c8ec6f6a738e9d37a4f5
#
_cell.length_a   1.000
_cell.length_b   1.000
_cell.length_c   1.000
_cell.angle_alpha   90.00
_cell.angle_beta   90.00
_cell.angle_gamma   90.00
#
_symmetry.space_group_name_H-M   'P 1'
#
loop_
_entity.id
_entity.type
_entity.pdbx_description
1 polymer ?
#
loop_
_entity_poly.entity_id
_entity_poly.type
_entity_poly.pdbx_seq_one_letter_code
_entity_poly.pdbx_strand_id
1 'polypeptide(L)'
;MNHDLVEKNIGLMIVFIIIAISFGALVELVPLAFLKETTEPIKGLKPLNAMQLTGRDIYIREGCTVCHSQMVRPLRSETERYGHYSVAGEGVYEHPFLWGSKRTGPDLARVGERYSNEWHRAHLFNPRDVVPESIMPAYPWLFNNDIDGEMVGKKMAALRKVGVPYTDADIEGAADQVAGMKEIDAVIAYLQQLGTLLKYKR
;
A
#
# COMPACT_ATOMS: atom_id res chain seq x y z
N MET A 1 31.02 -11.10 -36.12
CA MET A 1 31.13 -11.54 -34.71
C MET A 1 30.49 -12.92 -34.64
N ASN A 2 31.17 -13.85 -33.98
CA ASN A 2 30.60 -15.20 -33.85
C ASN A 2 29.65 -15.21 -32.64
N HIS A 3 28.34 -15.17 -32.90
CA HIS A 3 27.30 -15.14 -31.86
C HIS A 3 27.30 -16.42 -31.00
N ASP A 4 27.77 -17.53 -31.58
CA ASP A 4 27.87 -18.81 -30.87
C ASP A 4 28.69 -18.73 -29.56
N LEU A 5 29.67 -17.82 -29.49
CA LEU A 5 30.48 -17.66 -28.27
C LEU A 5 29.63 -17.18 -27.09
N VAL A 6 28.66 -16.31 -27.35
CA VAL A 6 27.76 -15.79 -26.32
C VAL A 6 26.60 -16.75 -26.07
N GLU A 7 25.98 -17.24 -27.13
CA GLU A 7 24.77 -18.07 -27.06
C GLU A 7 25.02 -19.45 -26.44
N LYS A 8 26.21 -20.01 -26.65
CA LYS A 8 26.61 -21.32 -26.09
C LYS A 8 27.26 -21.22 -24.71
N ASN A 9 27.56 -20.00 -24.23
CA ASN A 9 28.13 -19.76 -22.90
C ASN A 9 27.15 -19.00 -22.02
N ILE A 10 26.42 -19.74 -21.18
CA ILE A 10 25.38 -19.17 -20.33
C ILE A 10 25.90 -18.07 -19.37
N GLY A 11 27.12 -18.22 -18.86
CA GLY A 11 27.72 -17.21 -17.99
C GLY A 11 27.98 -15.90 -18.73
N LEU A 12 28.55 -15.98 -19.93
CA LEU A 12 28.80 -14.81 -20.75
C LEU A 12 27.50 -14.15 -21.23
N MET A 13 26.51 -14.94 -21.56
CA MET A 13 25.17 -14.45 -21.93
C MET A 13 24.50 -13.69 -20.77
N ILE A 14 24.56 -14.23 -19.55
CA ILE A 14 24.02 -13.55 -18.34
C ILE A 14 24.72 -12.22 -18.13
N VAL A 15 26.06 -12.16 -18.23
CA VAL A 15 26.80 -10.91 -18.07
C VAL A 15 26.36 -9.85 -19.09
N PHE A 16 26.23 -10.21 -20.36
CA PHE A 16 25.77 -9.26 -21.38
C PHE A 16 24.31 -8.83 -21.18
N ILE A 17 23.44 -9.72 -20.74
CA ILE A 17 22.05 -9.36 -20.38
C ILE A 17 22.05 -8.36 -19.22
N ILE A 18 22.81 -8.61 -18.16
CA ILE A 18 22.90 -7.68 -17.02
C ILE A 18 23.42 -6.32 -17.48
N ILE A 19 24.47 -6.26 -18.29
CA ILE A 19 25.01 -5.00 -18.81
C ILE A 19 23.96 -4.25 -19.62
N ALA A 20 23.27 -4.93 -20.53
CA ALA A 20 22.24 -4.32 -21.39
C ALA A 20 21.05 -3.77 -20.58
N ILE A 21 20.56 -4.54 -19.60
CA ILE A 21 19.45 -4.12 -18.74
C ILE A 21 19.88 -3.00 -17.79
N SER A 22 21.11 -3.08 -17.24
CA SER A 22 21.64 -2.08 -16.31
C SER A 22 21.70 -0.68 -16.92
N PHE A 23 21.99 -0.56 -18.20
CA PHE A 23 22.00 0.76 -18.86
C PHE A 23 20.63 1.44 -18.81
N GLY A 24 19.57 0.73 -19.21
CA GLY A 24 18.20 1.26 -19.13
C GLY A 24 17.76 1.50 -17.69
N ALA A 25 18.03 0.55 -16.80
CA ALA A 25 17.66 0.66 -15.38
C ALA A 25 18.33 1.88 -14.70
N LEU A 26 19.62 2.13 -14.95
CA LEU A 26 20.33 3.27 -14.36
C LEU A 26 19.78 4.60 -14.88
N VAL A 27 19.46 4.71 -16.16
CA VAL A 27 18.88 5.93 -16.74
C VAL A 27 17.51 6.26 -16.14
N GLU A 28 16.69 5.24 -15.85
CA GLU A 28 15.34 5.41 -15.30
C GLU A 28 15.32 5.55 -13.77
N LEU A 29 16.11 4.74 -13.05
CA LEU A 29 16.03 4.65 -11.59
C LEU A 29 16.89 5.70 -10.87
N VAL A 30 18.08 6.00 -11.40
CA VAL A 30 18.99 6.93 -10.72
C VAL A 30 18.39 8.33 -10.59
N PRO A 31 17.76 8.94 -11.60
CA PRO A 31 17.13 10.25 -11.45
C PRO A 31 16.03 10.26 -10.36
N LEU A 32 15.26 9.18 -10.19
CA LEU A 32 14.19 9.12 -9.19
C LEU A 32 14.71 9.28 -7.76
N ALA A 33 15.93 8.82 -7.49
CA ALA A 33 16.56 8.95 -6.17
C ALA A 33 16.94 10.40 -5.82
N PHE A 34 17.04 11.29 -6.82
CA PHE A 34 17.38 12.70 -6.65
C PHE A 34 16.19 13.66 -6.77
N LEU A 35 15.01 13.14 -7.16
CA LEU A 35 13.80 13.95 -7.24
C LEU A 35 13.12 14.02 -5.88
N LYS A 36 12.92 15.25 -5.38
CA LYS A 36 12.23 15.47 -4.10
C LYS A 36 10.80 14.95 -4.10
N GLU A 37 10.12 15.07 -5.22
CA GLU A 37 8.75 14.60 -5.41
C GLU A 37 8.60 13.07 -5.19
N THR A 38 9.67 12.32 -5.37
CA THR A 38 9.69 10.85 -5.19
C THR A 38 10.28 10.40 -3.86
N THR A 39 11.07 11.25 -3.21
CA THR A 39 11.84 10.89 -2.00
C THR A 39 11.36 11.58 -0.73
N GLU A 40 10.75 12.76 -0.85
CA GLU A 40 10.28 13.51 0.32
C GLU A 40 8.80 13.23 0.63
N PRO A 41 8.45 13.03 1.91
CA PRO A 41 7.07 12.86 2.31
C PRO A 41 6.26 14.16 2.11
N ILE A 42 4.98 14.03 1.78
CA ILE A 42 4.08 15.18 1.80
C ILE A 42 3.93 15.72 3.22
N LYS A 43 3.61 17.00 3.33
CA LYS A 43 3.47 17.67 4.63
C LYS A 43 2.43 16.96 5.51
N GLY A 44 2.87 16.55 6.69
CA GLY A 44 2.02 15.91 7.68
C GLY A 44 1.96 14.38 7.58
N LEU A 45 2.62 13.77 6.59
CA LEU A 45 2.70 12.32 6.48
C LEU A 45 3.45 11.74 7.69
N LYS A 46 2.88 10.72 8.30
CA LYS A 46 3.50 9.92 9.35
C LYS A 46 3.55 8.46 8.91
N PRO A 47 4.50 7.67 9.43
CA PRO A 47 4.46 6.22 9.28
C PRO A 47 3.13 5.65 9.78
N LEU A 48 2.71 4.54 9.20
CA LEU A 48 1.54 3.81 9.68
C LEU A 48 1.76 3.36 11.12
N ASN A 49 0.79 3.61 12.00
CA ASN A 49 0.83 3.06 13.36
C ASN A 49 0.60 1.53 13.33
N ALA A 50 0.72 0.86 14.48
CA ALA A 50 0.63 -0.60 14.57
C ALA A 50 -0.69 -1.15 13.99
N MET A 51 -1.83 -0.50 14.28
CA MET A 51 -3.13 -0.89 13.74
C MET A 51 -3.21 -0.71 12.23
N GLN A 52 -2.78 0.44 11.73
CA GLN A 52 -2.81 0.76 10.29
C GLN A 52 -1.88 -0.16 9.49
N LEU A 53 -0.67 -0.44 10.03
CA LEU A 53 0.29 -1.35 9.40
C LEU A 53 -0.28 -2.78 9.33
N THR A 54 -0.87 -3.26 10.42
CA THR A 54 -1.56 -4.56 10.45
C THR A 54 -2.70 -4.59 9.43
N GLY A 55 -3.50 -3.54 9.37
CA GLY A 55 -4.60 -3.43 8.41
C GLY A 55 -4.11 -3.46 6.95
N ARG A 56 -2.98 -2.82 6.66
CA ARG A 56 -2.32 -2.89 5.35
C ARG A 56 -1.88 -4.30 5.00
N ASP A 57 -1.30 -5.02 5.96
CA ASP A 57 -0.86 -6.39 5.73
C ASP A 57 -2.04 -7.33 5.45
N ILE A 58 -3.14 -7.17 6.19
CA ILE A 58 -4.39 -7.91 5.98
C ILE A 58 -4.97 -7.54 4.61
N TYR A 59 -5.01 -6.27 4.25
CA TYR A 59 -5.47 -5.78 2.95
C TYR A 59 -4.71 -6.42 1.78
N ILE A 60 -3.40 -6.62 1.92
CA ILE A 60 -2.58 -7.33 0.93
C ILE A 60 -2.88 -8.83 0.96
N ARG A 61 -2.94 -9.45 2.14
CA ARG A 61 -3.18 -10.88 2.33
C ARG A 61 -4.53 -11.32 1.76
N GLU A 62 -5.59 -10.53 1.99
CA GLU A 62 -6.93 -10.82 1.47
C GLU A 62 -7.08 -10.48 -0.03
N GLY A 63 -6.04 -9.95 -0.67
CA GLY A 63 -6.03 -9.67 -2.10
C GLY A 63 -6.91 -8.49 -2.52
N CYS A 64 -7.19 -7.54 -1.64
CA CYS A 64 -8.00 -6.36 -1.95
C CYS A 64 -7.43 -5.58 -3.15
N THR A 65 -6.10 -5.56 -3.30
CA THR A 65 -5.38 -4.92 -4.43
C THR A 65 -5.66 -5.57 -5.79
N VAL A 66 -6.19 -6.79 -5.82
CA VAL A 66 -6.53 -7.49 -7.08
C VAL A 66 -7.77 -6.87 -7.73
N CYS A 67 -8.71 -6.38 -6.91
CA CYS A 67 -9.97 -5.80 -7.38
C CYS A 67 -10.03 -4.27 -7.23
N HIS A 68 -9.28 -3.69 -6.28
CA HIS A 68 -9.24 -2.27 -5.99
C HIS A 68 -7.86 -1.68 -6.29
N SER A 69 -7.81 -0.66 -7.13
CA SER A 69 -6.60 0.16 -7.24
C SER A 69 -6.51 1.13 -6.04
N GLN A 70 -5.31 1.62 -5.78
CA GLN A 70 -5.03 2.62 -4.75
C GLN A 70 -4.18 3.75 -5.35
N MET A 71 -4.60 4.24 -6.51
CA MET A 71 -3.93 5.32 -7.23
C MET A 71 -4.94 6.09 -8.07
N VAL A 72 -5.18 7.33 -7.73
CA VAL A 72 -5.94 8.27 -8.58
C VAL A 72 -4.99 8.83 -9.64
N ARG A 73 -5.30 8.58 -10.90
CA ARG A 73 -4.49 9.07 -12.03
C ARG A 73 -4.73 10.57 -12.26
N PRO A 74 -3.77 11.32 -12.86
CA PRO A 74 -3.90 12.75 -13.13
C PRO A 74 -4.79 13.00 -14.38
N LEU A 75 -5.95 12.35 -14.41
CA LEU A 75 -6.95 12.51 -15.46
C LEU A 75 -8.17 13.23 -14.89
N ARG A 76 -8.76 14.15 -15.65
CA ARG A 76 -9.90 14.95 -15.20
C ARG A 76 -11.05 14.08 -14.65
N SER A 77 -11.44 13.04 -15.38
CA SER A 77 -12.49 12.11 -14.95
C SER A 77 -12.20 11.39 -13.63
N GLU A 78 -10.94 11.14 -13.33
CA GLU A 78 -10.51 10.49 -12.09
C GLU A 78 -10.52 11.47 -10.92
N THR A 79 -9.95 12.65 -11.14
CA THR A 79 -9.88 13.67 -10.09
C THR A 79 -11.24 14.25 -9.73
N GLU A 80 -12.15 14.33 -10.69
CA GLU A 80 -13.57 14.70 -10.42
C GLU A 80 -14.29 13.61 -9.61
N ARG A 81 -13.99 12.34 -9.85
CA ARG A 81 -14.65 11.20 -9.18
C ARG A 81 -14.08 10.92 -7.79
N TYR A 82 -12.76 10.91 -7.65
CA TYR A 82 -12.07 10.42 -6.45
C TYR A 82 -11.42 11.54 -5.62
N GLY A 83 -11.08 12.65 -6.22
CA GLY A 83 -10.34 13.75 -5.61
C GLY A 83 -8.94 13.90 -6.18
N HIS A 84 -8.03 14.55 -5.46
CA HIS A 84 -6.69 14.86 -5.93
C HIS A 84 -5.94 13.59 -6.42
N TYR A 85 -5.22 13.69 -7.55
CA TYR A 85 -4.41 12.58 -8.05
C TYR A 85 -3.33 12.17 -7.05
N SER A 86 -2.92 10.90 -7.11
CA SER A 86 -1.91 10.33 -6.22
C SER A 86 -0.52 10.88 -6.55
N VAL A 87 0.26 11.17 -5.51
CA VAL A 87 1.65 11.61 -5.62
C VAL A 87 2.57 10.66 -4.85
N ALA A 88 3.80 10.49 -5.32
CA ALA A 88 4.76 9.56 -4.71
C ALA A 88 5.01 9.87 -3.22
N GLY A 89 5.03 11.16 -2.86
CA GLY A 89 5.23 11.60 -1.48
C GLY A 89 4.18 11.13 -0.48
N GLU A 90 3.00 10.60 -0.92
CA GLU A 90 2.02 10.00 -0.02
C GLU A 90 2.45 8.64 0.52
N GLY A 91 3.26 7.91 -0.25
CA GLY A 91 3.63 6.52 0.04
C GLY A 91 5.11 6.30 0.32
N VAL A 92 5.91 7.35 0.59
CA VAL A 92 7.36 7.21 0.81
C VAL A 92 7.72 6.25 1.96
N TYR A 93 6.81 6.00 2.87
CA TYR A 93 6.97 5.04 3.96
C TYR A 93 6.33 3.67 3.67
N GLU A 94 5.71 3.51 2.50
CA GLU A 94 5.12 2.24 2.09
C GLU A 94 6.10 1.41 1.26
N HIS A 95 6.33 0.18 1.67
CA HIS A 95 7.21 -0.77 1.01
C HIS A 95 6.48 -2.11 0.80
N PRO A 96 6.05 -2.39 -0.46
CA PRO A 96 5.99 -1.55 -1.67
C PRO A 96 4.78 -0.62 -1.72
N PHE A 97 4.74 0.30 -2.69
CA PHE A 97 3.52 1.01 -3.08
C PHE A 97 2.44 0.01 -3.53
N LEU A 98 1.19 0.27 -3.12
CA LEU A 98 0.05 -0.54 -3.55
C LEU A 98 -0.68 0.09 -4.75
N TRP A 99 0.02 0.79 -5.58
CA TRP A 99 -0.52 1.37 -6.80
C TRP A 99 -0.87 0.26 -7.80
N GLY A 100 -2.01 0.40 -8.43
CA GLY A 100 -2.49 -0.54 -9.42
C GLY A 100 -3.49 0.12 -10.35
N SER A 101 -3.71 -0.46 -11.51
CA SER A 101 -4.62 0.07 -12.55
C SER A 101 -5.89 -0.75 -12.74
N LYS A 102 -5.95 -1.98 -12.21
CA LYS A 102 -7.14 -2.82 -12.31
C LYS A 102 -8.20 -2.37 -11.30
N ARG A 103 -9.42 -2.20 -11.76
CA ARG A 103 -10.57 -1.74 -10.98
C ARG A 103 -11.80 -2.57 -11.26
N THR A 104 -11.90 -3.74 -10.64
CA THR A 104 -13.18 -4.46 -10.54
C THR A 104 -14.11 -3.72 -9.58
N GLY A 105 -13.55 -3.20 -8.48
CA GLY A 105 -14.16 -2.24 -7.59
C GLY A 105 -13.60 -0.82 -7.76
N PRO A 106 -14.10 0.18 -7.01
CA PRO A 106 -13.61 1.55 -7.07
C PRO A 106 -12.17 1.68 -6.54
N ASP A 107 -11.49 2.79 -6.92
CA ASP A 107 -10.21 3.17 -6.34
C ASP A 107 -10.36 3.56 -4.86
N LEU A 108 -9.43 3.12 -4.02
CA LEU A 108 -9.49 3.33 -2.57
C LEU A 108 -8.49 4.40 -2.06
N ALA A 109 -7.68 5.01 -2.93
CA ALA A 109 -6.68 5.98 -2.51
C ALA A 109 -7.24 7.21 -1.77
N ARG A 110 -8.55 7.46 -1.87
CA ARG A 110 -9.24 8.59 -1.22
C ARG A 110 -10.46 8.13 -0.42
N VAL A 111 -10.44 6.89 0.08
CA VAL A 111 -11.59 6.32 0.82
C VAL A 111 -11.65 6.79 2.27
N GLY A 112 -10.52 7.21 2.85
CA GLY A 112 -10.44 7.66 4.22
C GLY A 112 -11.48 8.74 4.56
N GLU A 113 -12.15 8.59 5.69
CA GLU A 113 -13.24 9.46 6.17
C GLU A 113 -14.43 9.64 5.21
N ARG A 114 -14.54 8.82 4.16
CA ARG A 114 -15.66 8.87 3.22
C ARG A 114 -16.89 8.15 3.75
N TYR A 115 -16.67 7.06 4.46
CA TYR A 115 -17.68 6.23 5.08
C TYR A 115 -17.38 6.03 6.55
N SER A 116 -18.41 5.78 7.37
CA SER A 116 -18.21 5.50 8.80
C SER A 116 -17.57 4.12 9.04
N ASN A 117 -17.05 3.89 10.24
CA ASN A 117 -16.50 2.59 10.62
C ASN A 117 -17.57 1.50 10.58
N GLU A 118 -18.80 1.81 10.96
CA GLU A 118 -19.95 0.90 10.94
C GLU A 118 -20.28 0.50 9.51
N TRP A 119 -20.24 1.47 8.57
CA TRP A 119 -20.41 1.16 7.15
C TRP A 119 -19.34 0.21 6.64
N HIS A 120 -18.07 0.44 6.97
CA HIS A 120 -16.99 -0.45 6.59
C HIS A 120 -17.16 -1.84 7.21
N ARG A 121 -17.60 -1.94 8.48
CA ARG A 121 -17.91 -3.22 9.12
C ARG A 121 -18.99 -3.97 8.36
N ALA A 122 -20.13 -3.35 8.10
CA ALA A 122 -21.23 -3.97 7.35
C ALA A 122 -20.77 -4.39 5.95
N HIS A 123 -20.04 -3.50 5.24
CA HIS A 123 -19.56 -3.76 3.89
C HIS A 123 -18.56 -4.91 3.82
N LEU A 124 -17.64 -5.03 4.78
CA LEU A 124 -16.66 -6.12 4.81
C LEU A 124 -17.26 -7.43 5.33
N PHE A 125 -18.27 -7.37 6.21
CA PHE A 125 -18.99 -8.56 6.66
C PHE A 125 -19.77 -9.18 5.50
N ASN A 126 -20.63 -8.39 4.84
CA ASN A 126 -21.33 -8.79 3.64
C ASN A 126 -21.60 -7.55 2.76
N PRO A 127 -20.88 -7.36 1.64
CA PRO A 127 -21.01 -6.17 0.80
C PRO A 127 -22.43 -5.88 0.32
N ARG A 128 -23.25 -6.91 0.12
CA ARG A 128 -24.62 -6.78 -0.37
C ARG A 128 -25.59 -6.15 0.64
N ASP A 129 -25.21 -6.11 1.92
CA ASP A 129 -26.04 -5.48 2.96
C ASP A 129 -26.09 -3.95 2.80
N VAL A 130 -25.06 -3.36 2.16
CA VAL A 130 -24.96 -1.90 1.93
C VAL A 130 -24.96 -1.54 0.43
N VAL A 131 -24.63 -2.49 -0.43
CA VAL A 131 -24.64 -2.35 -1.91
C VAL A 131 -25.22 -3.64 -2.50
N PRO A 132 -26.55 -3.73 -2.72
CA PRO A 132 -27.22 -5.00 -3.11
C PRO A 132 -26.65 -5.67 -4.36
N GLU A 133 -26.21 -4.91 -5.36
CA GLU A 133 -25.63 -5.44 -6.61
C GLU A 133 -24.14 -5.76 -6.52
N SER A 134 -23.55 -5.70 -5.33
CA SER A 134 -22.10 -5.91 -5.16
C SER A 134 -21.66 -7.32 -5.52
N ILE A 135 -20.65 -7.41 -6.37
CA ILE A 135 -19.94 -8.66 -6.70
C ILE A 135 -18.74 -8.93 -5.78
N MET A 136 -18.45 -8.01 -4.86
CA MET A 136 -17.38 -8.17 -3.88
C MET A 136 -17.66 -9.37 -2.97
N PRO A 137 -16.67 -10.22 -2.69
CA PRO A 137 -16.84 -11.30 -1.71
C PRO A 137 -17.00 -10.76 -0.28
N ALA A 138 -17.60 -11.54 0.58
CA ALA A 138 -17.71 -11.27 2.02
C ALA A 138 -16.43 -11.72 2.74
N TYR A 139 -16.08 -11.06 3.84
CA TYR A 139 -14.89 -11.36 4.66
C TYR A 139 -15.25 -11.55 6.14
N PRO A 140 -16.18 -12.46 6.49
CA PRO A 140 -16.67 -12.60 7.87
C PRO A 140 -15.61 -13.09 8.86
N TRP A 141 -14.55 -13.79 8.39
CA TRP A 141 -13.46 -14.27 9.25
C TRP A 141 -12.66 -13.16 9.89
N LEU A 142 -12.57 -11.96 9.28
CA LEU A 142 -11.89 -10.81 9.86
C LEU A 142 -12.47 -10.38 11.21
N PHE A 143 -13.72 -10.73 11.49
CA PHE A 143 -14.41 -10.42 12.74
C PHE A 143 -14.05 -11.38 13.87
N ASN A 144 -13.55 -12.55 13.52
CA ASN A 144 -13.22 -13.60 14.49
C ASN A 144 -11.71 -13.67 14.78
N ASN A 145 -10.88 -13.34 13.79
CA ASN A 145 -9.43 -13.45 13.89
C ASN A 145 -8.84 -12.36 14.81
N ASP A 146 -7.97 -12.79 15.71
CA ASP A 146 -7.18 -11.90 16.57
C ASP A 146 -5.89 -11.45 15.88
N ILE A 147 -5.37 -10.28 16.27
CA ILE A 147 -4.12 -9.74 15.74
C ILE A 147 -2.94 -10.28 16.55
N ASP A 148 -1.88 -10.74 15.87
CA ASP A 148 -0.59 -11.08 16.47
C ASP A 148 0.23 -9.83 16.74
N GLY A 149 0.14 -9.29 17.95
CA GLY A 149 0.82 -8.07 18.34
C GLY A 149 2.35 -8.19 18.36
N GLU A 150 2.91 -9.37 18.65
CA GLU A 150 4.37 -9.58 18.67
C GLU A 150 4.95 -9.44 17.26
N MET A 151 4.25 -9.94 16.25
CA MET A 151 4.65 -9.85 14.86
C MET A 151 4.66 -8.38 14.37
N VAL A 152 3.74 -7.54 14.83
CA VAL A 152 3.64 -6.14 14.41
C VAL A 152 4.91 -5.36 14.78
N GLY A 153 5.40 -5.48 16.00
CA GLY A 153 6.65 -4.83 16.43
C GLY A 153 7.86 -5.27 15.59
N LYS A 154 7.96 -6.57 15.27
CA LYS A 154 9.03 -7.11 14.39
C LYS A 154 8.97 -6.51 12.98
N LYS A 155 7.78 -6.32 12.42
CA LYS A 155 7.57 -5.68 11.11
C LYS A 155 7.98 -4.22 11.12
N MET A 156 7.57 -3.45 12.15
CA MET A 156 7.99 -2.06 12.31
C MET A 156 9.51 -1.92 12.44
N ALA A 157 10.17 -2.82 13.19
CA ALA A 157 11.63 -2.86 13.29
C ALA A 157 12.30 -3.18 11.94
N ALA A 158 11.69 -4.04 11.12
CA ALA A 158 12.18 -4.34 9.77
C ALA A 158 12.02 -3.13 8.83
N LEU A 159 10.87 -2.46 8.86
CA LEU A 159 10.61 -1.26 8.06
C LEU A 159 11.55 -0.10 8.44
N ARG A 160 11.91 0.05 9.71
CA ARG A 160 12.92 1.02 10.15
C ARG A 160 14.27 0.82 9.45
N LYS A 161 14.68 -0.43 9.18
CA LYS A 161 15.94 -0.74 8.47
C LYS A 161 15.94 -0.26 7.02
N VAL A 162 14.77 -0.12 6.40
CA VAL A 162 14.62 0.40 5.04
C VAL A 162 14.22 1.89 4.99
N GLY A 163 14.35 2.60 6.13
CA GLY A 163 14.25 4.06 6.18
C GLY A 163 12.92 4.62 6.71
N VAL A 164 11.97 3.79 7.14
CA VAL A 164 10.75 4.29 7.79
C VAL A 164 11.09 4.81 9.19
N PRO A 165 10.71 6.05 9.56
CA PRO A 165 11.18 6.70 10.79
C PRO A 165 10.39 6.25 12.04
N TYR A 166 10.35 4.96 12.32
CA TYR A 166 9.81 4.43 13.57
C TYR A 166 10.79 4.66 14.73
N THR A 167 10.27 5.13 15.86
CA THR A 167 11.02 5.24 17.12
C THR A 167 11.02 3.91 17.87
N ASP A 168 11.90 3.78 18.89
CA ASP A 168 11.89 2.60 19.75
C ASP A 168 10.55 2.47 20.50
N ALA A 169 9.99 3.59 20.95
CA ALA A 169 8.67 3.63 21.61
C ALA A 169 7.54 3.13 20.70
N ASP A 170 7.58 3.44 19.40
CA ASP A 170 6.59 2.93 18.43
C ASP A 170 6.66 1.41 18.31
N ILE A 171 7.88 0.87 18.27
CA ILE A 171 8.12 -0.58 18.10
C ILE A 171 7.75 -1.33 19.39
N GLU A 172 8.19 -0.85 20.55
CA GLU A 172 7.92 -1.48 21.84
C GLU A 172 6.43 -1.42 22.20
N GLY A 173 5.77 -0.30 21.93
CA GLY A 173 4.33 -0.13 22.18
C GLY A 173 3.41 -0.77 21.13
N ALA A 174 3.96 -1.37 20.06
CA ALA A 174 3.15 -1.88 18.97
C ALA A 174 2.19 -3.01 19.37
N ALA A 175 2.64 -3.93 20.22
CA ALA A 175 1.81 -5.03 20.73
C ALA A 175 0.62 -4.54 21.54
N ASP A 176 0.84 -3.54 22.40
CA ASP A 176 -0.20 -2.96 23.25
C ASP A 176 -1.26 -2.22 22.43
N GLN A 177 -0.84 -1.56 21.34
CA GLN A 177 -1.78 -0.84 20.45
C GLN A 177 -2.78 -1.76 19.74
N VAL A 178 -2.46 -3.03 19.57
CA VAL A 178 -3.31 -4.00 18.86
C VAL A 178 -3.90 -5.06 19.79
N ALA A 179 -3.58 -5.00 21.10
CA ALA A 179 -4.04 -5.99 22.08
C ALA A 179 -5.56 -6.07 22.14
N GLY A 180 -6.11 -7.27 21.98
CA GLY A 180 -7.56 -7.53 22.03
C GLY A 180 -8.35 -7.02 20.80
N MET A 181 -7.68 -6.48 19.81
CA MET A 181 -8.31 -6.01 18.57
C MET A 181 -8.46 -7.15 17.55
N LYS A 182 -9.50 -7.04 16.72
CA LYS A 182 -9.76 -7.98 15.63
C LYS A 182 -9.17 -7.48 14.29
N GLU A 183 -8.94 -8.38 13.36
CA GLU A 183 -8.42 -8.04 12.03
C GLU A 183 -9.28 -7.00 11.31
N ILE A 184 -10.61 -7.02 11.50
CA ILE A 184 -11.52 -6.02 10.94
C ILE A 184 -11.20 -4.60 11.42
N ASP A 185 -10.82 -4.44 12.70
CA ASP A 185 -10.49 -3.13 13.26
C ASP A 185 -9.24 -2.54 12.59
N ALA A 186 -8.25 -3.40 12.35
CA ALA A 186 -7.01 -3.02 11.66
C ALA A 186 -7.27 -2.62 10.20
N VAL A 187 -8.05 -3.40 9.46
CA VAL A 187 -8.40 -3.07 8.06
C VAL A 187 -9.12 -1.73 7.99
N ILE A 188 -10.08 -1.48 8.87
CA ILE A 188 -10.78 -0.19 8.92
C ILE A 188 -9.82 0.95 9.27
N ALA A 189 -8.92 0.77 10.23
CA ALA A 189 -7.92 1.77 10.58
C ALA A 189 -7.00 2.12 9.39
N TYR A 190 -6.63 1.12 8.59
CA TYR A 190 -5.88 1.34 7.35
C TYR A 190 -6.70 2.10 6.31
N LEU A 191 -7.94 1.68 6.04
CA LEU A 191 -8.80 2.34 5.05
C LEU A 191 -9.10 3.80 5.42
N GLN A 192 -9.33 4.08 6.70
CA GLN A 192 -9.70 5.41 7.18
C GLN A 192 -8.58 6.45 7.10
N GLN A 193 -7.32 6.04 7.01
CA GLN A 193 -6.21 6.98 6.84
C GLN A 193 -5.93 7.31 5.36
N LEU A 194 -6.41 6.49 4.39
CA LEU A 194 -6.08 6.63 2.98
C LEU A 194 -6.53 7.97 2.40
N GLY A 195 -5.57 8.75 1.92
CA GLY A 195 -5.78 9.99 1.20
C GLY A 195 -6.26 11.18 2.02
N THR A 196 -6.33 11.07 3.34
CA THR A 196 -6.84 12.14 4.21
C THR A 196 -6.02 13.44 4.14
N LEU A 197 -4.71 13.35 3.89
CA LEU A 197 -3.81 14.50 3.79
C LEU A 197 -3.99 15.32 2.51
N LEU A 198 -4.54 14.74 1.44
CA LEU A 198 -4.75 15.39 0.14
C LEU A 198 -6.22 15.62 -0.20
N LYS A 199 -7.14 15.22 0.65
CA LYS A 199 -8.59 15.27 0.40
C LYS A 199 -9.10 16.66 0.01
N TYR A 200 -8.48 17.72 0.52
CA TYR A 200 -8.90 19.11 0.35
C TYR A 200 -7.94 19.97 -0.48
N LYS A 201 -6.87 19.39 -1.05
CA LYS A 201 -6.05 20.12 -2.00
C LYS A 201 -6.75 20.15 -3.36
N ARG A 202 -7.28 21.31 -3.71
CA ARG A 202 -7.73 21.65 -5.07
C ARG A 202 -6.60 22.21 -5.89
#